data_f16365f0829bb203c50ad95ba7d7e839
#
_entry.id   f16365f0829bb203c50ad95ba7d7e839
#
_cell.length_a   1.000
_cell.length_b   1.000
_cell.length_c   1.000
_cell.angle_alpha   90.00
_cell.angle_beta   90.00
_cell.angle_gamma   90.00
#
_symmetry.space_group_name_H-M   'P 1'
#
loop_
_entity.id
_entity.type
_entity.pdbx_description
1 polymer ?
#
loop_
_entity_poly.entity_id
_entity_poly.type
_entity_poly.pdbx_seq_one_letter_code
_entity_poly.pdbx_strand_id
1 'polypeptide(L)'
;SFGGFHAANFAFRFPDVVSHLFSLSGAFSCRSLVDYHQDMLVYFNCPEEFVPNDEGWKYNHMHIVLSTSDEDICLDKNIRMSKILGSKGINHWYDEQKWIKHDWPLWRMVFPKFMGTFFG
;
A
#
# COMPACT_ATOMS: atom_id res chain seq x y z
N SER A 1 6.65 -0.71 -7.17
CA SER A 1 7.45 -1.04 -5.97
C SER A 1 7.75 0.19 -5.12
N PHE A 2 8.76 0.97 -5.47
CA PHE A 2 9.06 2.17 -4.67
C PHE A 2 7.99 3.24 -4.76
N GLY A 3 7.37 3.43 -5.93
CA GLY A 3 6.26 4.36 -6.09
C GLY A 3 5.08 3.99 -5.19
N GLY A 4 4.73 2.71 -5.17
CA GLY A 4 3.69 2.20 -4.28
C GLY A 4 4.05 2.33 -2.81
N PHE A 5 5.32 2.09 -2.47
CA PHE A 5 5.82 2.30 -1.11
C PHE A 5 5.72 3.77 -0.69
N HIS A 6 6.21 4.67 -1.52
CA HIS A 6 6.18 6.10 -1.19
C HIS A 6 4.76 6.64 -1.08
N ALA A 7 3.87 6.22 -1.99
CA ALA A 7 2.47 6.63 -1.94
C ALA A 7 1.81 6.17 -0.64
N ALA A 8 2.00 4.90 -0.27
CA ALA A 8 1.44 4.35 0.96
C ALA A 8 2.04 4.99 2.20
N ASN A 9 3.37 5.15 2.23
CA ASN A 9 4.04 5.75 3.37
C ASN A 9 3.53 7.19 3.61
N PHE A 10 3.42 7.98 2.54
CA PHE A 10 2.90 9.33 2.66
C PHE A 10 1.43 9.34 3.13
N ALA A 11 0.59 8.52 2.51
CA ALA A 11 -0.84 8.48 2.82
C ALA A 11 -1.11 8.07 4.27
N PHE A 12 -0.44 7.03 4.74
CA PHE A 12 -0.65 6.55 6.11
C PHE A 12 -0.01 7.42 7.17
N ARG A 13 1.01 8.21 6.80
CA ARG A 13 1.60 9.19 7.72
C ARG A 13 0.79 10.48 7.80
N PHE A 14 0.14 10.87 6.71
CA PHE A 14 -0.59 12.13 6.60
C PHE A 14 -2.01 11.90 6.11
N PRO A 15 -2.81 11.11 6.85
CA PRO A 15 -4.16 10.78 6.39
C PRO A 15 -5.07 12.01 6.26
N ASP A 16 -4.76 13.10 6.96
CA ASP A 16 -5.58 14.32 6.91
C ASP A 16 -5.52 15.03 5.56
N VAL A 17 -4.46 14.80 4.78
CA VAL A 17 -4.27 15.49 3.50
C VAL A 17 -4.44 14.57 2.29
N VAL A 18 -4.64 13.27 2.51
CA VAL A 18 -4.76 12.29 1.42
C VAL A 18 -6.17 11.72 1.41
N SER A 19 -6.85 11.83 0.28
CA SER A 19 -8.19 11.25 0.10
C SER A 19 -8.17 9.89 -0.59
N HIS A 20 -7.18 9.66 -1.47
CA HIS A 20 -7.10 8.44 -2.28
C HIS A 20 -5.66 7.93 -2.30
N LEU A 21 -5.51 6.63 -2.07
CA LEU A 21 -4.22 5.93 -2.17
C LEU A 21 -4.36 4.79 -3.18
N PHE A 22 -3.56 4.86 -4.25
CA PHE A 22 -3.41 3.74 -5.18
C PHE A 22 -1.96 3.25 -5.09
N SER A 23 -1.74 2.18 -4.33
CA SER A 23 -0.42 1.57 -4.20
C SER A 23 -0.32 0.41 -5.18
N LEU A 24 0.46 0.62 -6.25
CA LEU A 24 0.62 -0.37 -7.32
C LEU A 24 1.90 -1.16 -7.08
N SER A 25 1.77 -2.45 -6.80
CA SER A 25 2.88 -3.36 -6.52
C SER A 25 3.80 -2.80 -5.44
N GLY A 26 3.22 -2.25 -4.39
CA GLY A 26 3.97 -1.57 -3.34
C GLY A 26 4.72 -2.53 -2.42
N ALA A 27 5.71 -1.98 -1.74
CA ALA A 27 6.27 -2.55 -0.52
C ALA A 27 5.84 -1.65 0.64
N PHE A 28 5.88 -2.17 1.88
CA PHE A 28 5.37 -1.42 3.03
C PHE A 28 6.36 -1.41 4.20
N SER A 29 7.61 -1.75 3.91
CA SER A 29 8.72 -1.68 4.84
C SER A 29 9.99 -1.27 4.11
N CYS A 30 10.81 -0.46 4.76
CA CYS A 30 12.14 -0.09 4.28
C CYS A 30 13.26 -0.81 5.05
N ARG A 31 12.92 -1.76 5.90
CA ARG A 31 13.90 -2.42 6.78
C ARG A 31 15.04 -3.09 6.03
N SER A 32 14.75 -3.67 4.87
CA SER A 32 15.77 -4.34 4.05
C SER A 32 16.74 -3.37 3.39
N LEU A 33 16.43 -2.06 3.40
CA LEU A 33 17.22 -1.03 2.73
C LEU A 33 18.13 -0.27 3.69
N VAL A 34 18.02 -0.51 5.00
CA VAL A 34 18.76 0.21 6.03
C VAL A 34 19.42 -0.76 7.00
N ASP A 35 20.56 -0.33 7.57
CA ASP A 35 21.33 -1.15 8.50
C ASP A 35 20.78 -1.11 9.93
N TYR A 36 20.10 -0.04 10.30
CA TYR A 36 19.57 0.15 11.65
C TYR A 36 18.13 -0.32 11.73
N HIS A 37 17.89 -1.45 12.42
CA HIS A 37 16.57 -2.03 12.50
C HIS A 37 15.73 -1.50 13.66
N GLN A 38 16.33 -0.72 14.56
CA GLN A 38 15.67 -0.24 15.77
C GLN A 38 15.48 1.27 15.80
N ASP A 39 15.82 1.96 14.72
CA ASP A 39 15.65 3.39 14.61
C ASP A 39 14.17 3.73 14.46
N MET A 40 13.69 4.70 15.26
CA MET A 40 12.31 5.18 15.18
C MET A 40 11.97 5.80 13.82
N LEU A 41 12.97 6.39 13.14
CA LEU A 41 12.76 6.88 11.79
C LEU A 41 12.40 5.74 10.83
N VAL A 42 13.03 4.59 10.99
CA VAL A 42 12.69 3.42 10.17
C VAL A 42 11.26 2.97 10.47
N TYR A 43 10.90 2.87 11.75
CA TYR A 43 9.55 2.49 12.16
C TYR A 43 8.49 3.39 11.54
N PHE A 44 8.67 4.71 11.65
CA PHE A 44 7.69 5.66 11.12
C PHE A 44 7.70 5.79 9.60
N ASN A 45 8.57 5.06 8.91
CA ASN A 45 8.58 4.95 7.45
C ASN A 45 8.27 3.54 6.96
N CYS A 46 7.73 2.69 7.83
CA CYS A 46 7.29 1.33 7.49
C CYS A 46 5.81 1.17 7.82
N PRO A 47 4.91 1.42 6.85
CA PRO A 47 3.46 1.30 7.11
C PRO A 47 3.05 -0.02 7.75
N GLU A 48 3.68 -1.13 7.39
CA GLU A 48 3.36 -2.43 8.00
C GLU A 48 3.70 -2.50 9.48
N GLU A 49 4.50 -1.57 10.00
CA GLU A 49 4.87 -1.52 11.42
C GLU A 49 4.06 -0.50 12.19
N PHE A 50 3.87 0.74 11.67
CA PHE A 50 3.19 1.76 12.46
C PHE A 50 1.66 1.69 12.34
N VAL A 51 1.11 1.25 11.20
CA VAL A 51 -0.35 1.17 11.05
C VAL A 51 -1.00 0.22 12.06
N PRO A 52 -0.43 -0.98 12.35
CA PRO A 52 -1.00 -1.85 13.37
C PRO A 52 -1.10 -1.22 14.78
N ASN A 53 -0.23 -0.27 15.08
CA ASN A 53 -0.20 0.40 16.38
C ASN A 53 -1.00 1.71 16.40
N ASP A 54 -1.57 2.10 15.28
CA ASP A 54 -2.36 3.31 15.16
C ASP A 54 -3.85 2.97 15.24
N GLU A 55 -4.69 4.00 15.35
CA GLU A 55 -6.13 3.82 15.42
C GLU A 55 -6.73 3.80 14.01
N GLY A 56 -7.49 2.74 13.71
CA GLY A 56 -8.03 2.54 12.37
C GLY A 56 -8.95 3.65 11.88
N TRP A 57 -9.65 4.33 12.80
CA TRP A 57 -10.56 5.42 12.43
C TRP A 57 -9.87 6.59 11.72
N LYS A 58 -8.57 6.77 11.92
CA LYS A 58 -7.80 7.84 11.27
C LYS A 58 -7.78 7.71 9.75
N TYR A 59 -8.02 6.51 9.23
CA TYR A 59 -7.94 6.20 7.81
C TYR A 59 -9.29 6.00 7.14
N ASN A 60 -10.39 6.13 7.89
CA ASN A 60 -11.73 5.79 7.39
C ASN A 60 -12.22 6.64 6.22
N HIS A 61 -11.70 7.86 6.08
CA HIS A 61 -12.09 8.75 4.99
C HIS A 61 -11.32 8.49 3.70
N MET A 62 -10.24 7.71 3.75
CA MET A 62 -9.42 7.44 2.57
C MET A 62 -10.00 6.30 1.74
N HIS A 63 -9.91 6.46 0.42
CA HIS A 63 -10.14 5.38 -0.53
C HIS A 63 -8.80 4.72 -0.82
N ILE A 64 -8.62 3.49 -0.36
CA ILE A 64 -7.34 2.78 -0.41
C ILE A 64 -7.46 1.62 -1.39
N VAL A 65 -6.54 1.57 -2.35
CA VAL A 65 -6.38 0.43 -3.26
C VAL A 65 -4.96 -0.11 -3.13
N LEU A 66 -4.85 -1.40 -2.84
CA LEU A 66 -3.60 -2.14 -2.92
C LEU A 66 -3.71 -3.08 -4.12
N SER A 67 -2.93 -2.82 -5.16
CA SER A 67 -2.97 -3.61 -6.39
C SER A 67 -1.66 -4.36 -6.59
N THR A 68 -1.77 -5.62 -6.96
CA THR A 68 -0.65 -6.52 -7.23
C THR A 68 -1.05 -7.58 -8.26
N SER A 69 -0.23 -8.57 -8.47
CA SER A 69 -0.60 -9.75 -9.27
C SER A 69 0.01 -11.01 -8.65
N ASP A 70 -0.47 -12.16 -9.10
CA ASP A 70 0.00 -13.46 -8.59
C ASP A 70 1.44 -13.79 -9.01
N GLU A 71 1.99 -13.10 -10.00
CA GLU A 71 3.40 -13.25 -10.43
C GLU A 71 4.27 -12.06 -10.00
N ASP A 72 3.74 -11.18 -9.15
CA ASP A 72 4.46 -10.00 -8.65
C ASP A 72 5.40 -10.38 -7.51
N ILE A 73 6.64 -9.89 -7.57
CA ILE A 73 7.61 -10.11 -6.48
C ILE A 73 7.15 -9.47 -5.16
N CYS A 74 6.24 -8.50 -5.22
CA CYS A 74 5.67 -7.84 -4.05
C CYS A 74 4.34 -8.44 -3.61
N LEU A 75 3.93 -9.60 -4.15
CA LEU A 75 2.64 -10.22 -3.82
C LEU A 75 2.47 -10.42 -2.30
N ASP A 76 3.46 -11.05 -1.65
CA ASP A 76 3.36 -11.35 -0.22
C ASP A 76 3.28 -10.09 0.64
N LYS A 77 3.97 -9.03 0.22
CA LYS A 77 3.95 -7.74 0.92
C LYS A 77 2.57 -7.10 0.86
N ASN A 78 1.90 -7.21 -0.29
CA ASN A 78 0.55 -6.69 -0.47
C ASN A 78 -0.49 -7.51 0.28
N ILE A 79 -0.37 -8.83 0.27
CA ILE A 79 -1.26 -9.70 1.04
C ILE A 79 -1.14 -9.37 2.53
N ARG A 80 0.09 -9.23 3.04
CA ARG A 80 0.32 -8.88 4.44
C ARG A 80 -0.29 -7.53 4.79
N MET A 81 -0.07 -6.50 3.97
CA MET A 81 -0.61 -5.18 4.25
C MET A 81 -2.14 -5.17 4.21
N SER A 82 -2.73 -5.91 3.27
CA SER A 82 -4.18 -6.06 3.21
C SER A 82 -4.74 -6.71 4.48
N LYS A 83 -4.07 -7.73 5.01
CA LYS A 83 -4.48 -8.36 6.28
C LYS A 83 -4.36 -7.40 7.46
N ILE A 84 -3.32 -6.57 7.49
CA ILE A 84 -3.17 -5.55 8.52
C ILE A 84 -4.34 -4.57 8.47
N LEU A 85 -4.66 -4.05 7.29
CA LEU A 85 -5.78 -3.12 7.14
C LEU A 85 -7.10 -3.76 7.56
N GLY A 86 -7.35 -5.00 7.15
CA GLY A 86 -8.55 -5.74 7.53
C GLY A 86 -8.65 -5.95 9.05
N SER A 87 -7.53 -6.28 9.70
CA SER A 87 -7.52 -6.51 11.15
C SER A 87 -7.80 -5.24 11.95
N LYS A 88 -7.56 -4.07 11.35
CA LYS A 88 -7.82 -2.76 11.97
C LYS A 88 -9.19 -2.19 11.58
N GLY A 89 -9.97 -2.93 10.80
CA GLY A 89 -11.26 -2.44 10.31
C GLY A 89 -11.15 -1.32 9.30
N ILE A 90 -10.03 -1.21 8.61
CA ILE A 90 -9.78 -0.18 7.60
C ILE A 90 -10.26 -0.68 6.25
N ASN A 91 -11.31 -0.07 5.71
CA ASN A 91 -11.83 -0.44 4.41
C ASN A 91 -10.81 -0.16 3.32
N HIS A 92 -10.64 -1.13 2.42
CA HIS A 92 -9.72 -1.01 1.30
C HIS A 92 -10.12 -1.97 0.19
N TRP A 93 -9.65 -1.69 -1.01
CA TRP A 93 -9.79 -2.58 -2.16
C TRP A 93 -8.45 -3.27 -2.40
N TYR A 94 -8.43 -4.59 -2.20
CA TYR A 94 -7.29 -5.43 -2.55
C TYR A 94 -7.53 -5.99 -3.95
N ASP A 95 -6.66 -5.62 -4.90
CA ASP A 95 -6.77 -6.05 -6.30
C ASP A 95 -5.59 -6.92 -6.67
N GLU A 96 -5.86 -8.17 -7.06
CA GLU A 96 -4.83 -9.11 -7.48
C GLU A 96 -5.11 -9.56 -8.91
N GLN A 97 -4.24 -9.16 -9.82
CA GLN A 97 -4.32 -9.58 -11.22
C GLN A 97 -3.66 -10.94 -11.42
N LYS A 98 -3.93 -11.59 -12.56
CA LYS A 98 -3.43 -12.93 -12.86
C LYS A 98 -2.44 -12.88 -14.02
N TRP A 99 -1.35 -13.67 -13.89
CA TRP A 99 -0.39 -13.95 -14.94
C TRP A 99 0.36 -12.73 -15.48
N ILE A 100 0.48 -11.67 -14.70
CA ILE A 100 1.22 -10.47 -15.07
C ILE A 100 2.28 -10.21 -14.00
N LYS A 101 3.53 -10.02 -14.45
CA LYS A 101 4.65 -9.78 -13.54
C LYS A 101 4.70 -8.35 -13.06
N HIS A 102 5.58 -8.09 -12.09
CA HIS A 102 5.90 -6.77 -11.55
C HIS A 102 6.57 -5.91 -12.64
N ASP A 103 5.77 -5.30 -13.51
CA ASP A 103 6.27 -4.54 -14.65
C ASP A 103 5.19 -3.59 -15.19
N TRP A 104 5.57 -2.73 -16.11
CA TRP A 104 4.72 -1.71 -16.73
C TRP A 104 3.41 -2.24 -17.31
N PRO A 105 3.35 -3.41 -17.98
CA PRO A 105 2.07 -3.92 -18.49
C PRO A 105 0.99 -4.04 -17.40
N LEU A 106 1.37 -4.50 -16.20
CA LEU A 106 0.45 -4.59 -15.06
C LEU A 106 -0.07 -3.20 -14.69
N TRP A 107 0.82 -2.23 -14.52
CA TRP A 107 0.46 -0.91 -14.03
C TRP A 107 -0.31 -0.09 -15.07
N ARG A 108 0.02 -0.25 -16.34
CA ARG A 108 -0.75 0.37 -17.44
C ARG A 108 -2.18 -0.14 -17.52
N MET A 109 -2.42 -1.36 -17.09
CA MET A 109 -3.77 -1.93 -17.07
C MET A 109 -4.56 -1.44 -15.86
N VAL A 110 -3.97 -1.47 -14.67
CA VAL A 110 -4.72 -1.23 -13.43
C VAL A 110 -4.90 0.25 -13.11
N PHE A 111 -3.94 1.11 -13.43
CA PHE A 111 -4.02 2.52 -13.08
C PHE A 111 -5.23 3.21 -13.72
N PRO A 112 -5.46 3.09 -15.04
CA PRO A 112 -6.66 3.66 -15.66
C PRO A 112 -7.96 3.09 -15.08
N LYS A 113 -7.96 1.81 -14.72
CA LYS A 113 -9.12 1.17 -14.10
C LYS A 113 -9.51 1.85 -12.80
N PHE A 114 -8.53 2.11 -11.91
CA PHE A 114 -8.82 2.76 -10.65
C PHE A 114 -9.15 4.24 -10.84
N MET A 115 -8.46 4.92 -11.73
CA MET A 115 -8.78 6.30 -12.05
C MET A 115 -10.21 6.44 -12.57
N GLY A 116 -10.63 5.54 -13.47
CA GLY A 116 -11.99 5.52 -13.96
C GLY A 116 -13.02 5.22 -12.88
N THR A 117 -12.71 4.31 -11.96
CA THR A 117 -13.61 3.94 -10.87
C THR A 117 -13.87 5.11 -9.91
N PHE A 118 -12.84 5.86 -9.54
CA PHE A 118 -12.95 6.89 -8.52
C PHE A 118 -13.19 8.30 -9.08
N PHE A 119 -12.77 8.56 -10.31
CA PHE A 119 -12.79 9.92 -10.89
C PHE A 119 -13.46 9.99 -12.25
N GLY A 120 -13.83 8.84 -12.79
CA GLY A 120 -14.54 8.78 -14.07
C GLY A 120 -16.02 8.97 -13.87
#